data_cf7471cec6c899f35db7ce419f1aeca5
#
_entry.id   cf7471cec6c899f35db7ce419f1aeca5
#
_cell.length_a   1.000
_cell.length_b   1.000
_cell.length_c   1.000
_cell.angle_alpha   90.00
_cell.angle_beta   90.00
_cell.angle_gamma   90.00
#
_symmetry.space_group_name_H-M   'P 1'
#
loop_
_entity.id
_entity.type
_entity.pdbx_description
1 polymer ?
#
loop_
_entity_poly.entity_id
_entity_poly.type
_entity_poly.pdbx_seq_one_letter_code
_entity_poly.pdbx_strand_id
1 'polypeptide(L)'
;MVTSNFAAFARDFGVADALVLGVGALPLALTLDRLANGLTRPFFGWMSDRIGRENTMCLAFAMEGIAMALWLASRSDPVLFVLLSGVVFFGWGEIFSLFPSTLTDTFGTRNATRNYGCLYMAQGIGAIFGGPMASLLHEATGTWTSVFGLAITADLLTAVLAVAALKPLPARYPVAG
;
A
#
# COMPACT_ATOMS: atom_id res chain seq x y z
N MET A 1 8.62 -1.40 -1.92
CA MET A 1 9.29 -2.59 -1.37
C MET A 1 8.74 -3.88 -1.97
N VAL A 2 7.54 -4.30 -1.60
CA VAL A 2 6.93 -5.56 -2.08
C VAL A 2 6.71 -5.54 -3.59
N THR A 3 6.15 -4.48 -4.15
CA THR A 3 5.84 -4.32 -5.57
C THR A 3 7.05 -4.50 -6.50
N SER A 4 8.19 -3.92 -6.15
CA SER A 4 9.41 -3.98 -6.96
C SER A 4 10.04 -5.37 -7.01
N ASN A 5 9.77 -6.20 -6.00
CA ASN A 5 10.32 -7.54 -5.88
C ASN A 5 9.27 -8.65 -6.05
N PHE A 6 8.06 -8.30 -6.55
CA PHE A 6 6.93 -9.22 -6.64
C PHE A 6 7.26 -10.51 -7.40
N ALA A 7 7.89 -10.39 -8.57
CA ALA A 7 8.28 -11.56 -9.35
C ALA A 7 9.40 -12.38 -8.70
N ALA A 8 10.28 -11.75 -7.92
CA ALA A 8 11.37 -12.44 -7.25
C ALA A 8 10.82 -13.35 -6.14
N PHE A 9 10.03 -12.81 -5.21
CA PHE A 9 9.49 -13.65 -4.14
C PHE A 9 8.43 -14.65 -4.62
N ALA A 10 7.69 -14.37 -5.72
CA ALA A 10 6.81 -15.36 -6.32
C ALA A 10 7.58 -16.60 -6.83
N ARG A 11 8.77 -16.39 -7.38
CA ARG A 11 9.66 -17.49 -7.79
C ARG A 11 10.24 -18.23 -6.58
N ASP A 12 10.71 -17.50 -5.56
CA ASP A 12 11.28 -18.07 -4.36
C ASP A 12 10.25 -18.86 -3.54
N PHE A 13 8.98 -18.46 -3.60
CA PHE A 13 7.87 -19.22 -3.01
C PHE A 13 7.41 -20.40 -3.87
N GLY A 14 7.95 -20.54 -5.11
CA GLY A 14 7.62 -21.64 -6.02
C GLY A 14 6.22 -21.56 -6.63
N VAL A 15 5.56 -20.38 -6.56
CA VAL A 15 4.18 -20.19 -7.07
C VAL A 15 4.13 -19.49 -8.43
N ALA A 16 5.26 -18.97 -8.94
CA ALA A 16 5.29 -18.18 -10.16
C ALA A 16 4.71 -18.92 -11.38
N ASP A 17 5.02 -20.20 -11.51
CA ASP A 17 4.62 -21.05 -12.64
C ASP A 17 3.41 -21.95 -12.33
N ALA A 18 2.89 -21.89 -11.10
CA ALA A 18 1.70 -22.65 -10.71
C ALA A 18 0.48 -22.17 -11.52
N LEU A 19 -0.34 -23.13 -11.97
CA LEU A 19 -1.55 -22.81 -12.75
C LEU A 19 -2.74 -22.52 -11.82
N VAL A 20 -3.33 -21.35 -11.99
CA VAL A 20 -4.58 -20.96 -11.35
C VAL A 20 -5.57 -20.61 -12.45
N LEU A 21 -6.72 -21.33 -12.50
CA LEU A 21 -7.71 -21.18 -13.59
C LEU A 21 -7.14 -21.35 -15.02
N GLY A 22 -6.11 -22.19 -15.18
CA GLY A 22 -5.46 -22.42 -16.47
C GLY A 22 -4.46 -21.34 -16.92
N VAL A 23 -4.17 -20.37 -16.05
CA VAL A 23 -3.18 -19.30 -16.29
C VAL A 23 -2.12 -19.34 -15.20
N GLY A 24 -0.88 -18.97 -15.51
CA GLY A 24 0.18 -18.87 -14.48
C GLY A 24 -0.22 -17.90 -13.37
N ALA A 25 0.04 -18.29 -12.12
CA ALA A 25 -0.34 -17.50 -10.94
C ALA A 25 0.26 -16.09 -10.96
N LEU A 26 1.51 -15.93 -11.37
CA LEU A 26 2.16 -14.62 -11.44
C LEU A 26 1.52 -13.68 -12.47
N PRO A 27 1.30 -14.05 -13.75
CA PRO A 27 0.57 -13.22 -14.71
C PRO A 27 -0.86 -12.88 -14.26
N LEU A 28 -1.56 -13.84 -13.65
CA LEU A 28 -2.90 -13.64 -13.14
C LEU A 28 -2.92 -12.64 -11.98
N ALA A 29 -2.01 -12.77 -11.01
CA ALA A 29 -1.84 -11.85 -9.91
C ALA A 29 -1.55 -10.43 -10.43
N LEU A 30 -0.59 -10.25 -11.34
CA LEU A 30 -0.27 -8.95 -11.92
C LEU A 30 -1.45 -8.30 -12.66
N THR A 31 -2.31 -9.10 -13.28
CA THR A 31 -3.53 -8.61 -13.93
C THR A 31 -4.56 -8.16 -12.89
N LEU A 32 -4.78 -8.98 -11.88
CA LEU A 32 -5.68 -8.67 -10.76
C LEU A 32 -5.23 -7.40 -10.01
N ASP A 33 -3.93 -7.26 -9.77
CA ASP A 33 -3.34 -6.08 -9.12
C ASP A 33 -3.64 -4.79 -9.88
N ARG A 34 -3.53 -4.81 -11.22
CA ARG A 34 -3.84 -3.63 -12.05
C ARG A 34 -5.32 -3.27 -12.00
N LEU A 35 -6.19 -4.27 -12.06
CA LEU A 35 -7.64 -4.07 -11.95
C LEU A 35 -8.01 -3.56 -10.55
N ALA A 36 -7.51 -4.20 -9.51
CA ALA A 36 -7.71 -3.80 -8.13
C ALA A 36 -7.26 -2.35 -7.89
N ASN A 37 -6.04 -2.00 -8.30
CA ASN A 37 -5.50 -0.64 -8.18
C ASN A 37 -6.33 0.40 -8.94
N GLY A 38 -6.90 0.06 -10.09
CA GLY A 38 -7.80 0.95 -10.84
C GLY A 38 -9.10 1.25 -10.09
N LEU A 39 -9.67 0.24 -9.42
CA LEU A 39 -10.93 0.34 -8.67
C LEU A 39 -10.77 1.00 -7.30
N THR A 40 -9.57 1.00 -6.75
CA THR A 40 -9.26 1.53 -5.42
C THR A 40 -9.62 3.00 -5.27
N ARG A 41 -9.26 3.83 -6.25
CA ARG A 41 -9.41 5.28 -6.16
C ARG A 41 -10.87 5.72 -5.99
N PRO A 42 -11.82 5.31 -6.85
CA PRO A 42 -13.23 5.66 -6.65
C PRO A 42 -13.81 5.06 -5.38
N PHE A 43 -13.40 3.84 -5.01
CA PHE A 43 -13.87 3.17 -3.80
C PHE A 43 -13.46 3.92 -2.52
N PHE A 44 -12.16 4.14 -2.33
CA PHE A 44 -11.68 4.83 -1.14
C PHE A 44 -12.03 6.32 -1.13
N GLY A 45 -12.14 6.96 -2.30
CA GLY A 45 -12.69 8.31 -2.42
C GLY A 45 -14.10 8.37 -1.84
N TRP A 46 -15.00 7.52 -2.34
CA TRP A 46 -16.38 7.42 -1.85
C TRP A 46 -16.46 7.06 -0.36
N MET A 47 -15.64 6.13 0.11
CA MET A 47 -15.59 5.75 1.52
C MET A 47 -15.12 6.90 2.40
N SER A 48 -14.09 7.64 1.96
CA SER A 48 -13.53 8.77 2.71
C SER A 48 -14.51 9.94 2.87
N ASP A 49 -15.41 10.12 1.91
CA ASP A 49 -16.44 11.13 2.00
C ASP A 49 -17.51 10.79 3.06
N ARG A 50 -17.62 9.52 3.47
CA ARG A 50 -18.58 9.05 4.48
C ARG A 50 -18.01 8.93 5.88
N ILE A 51 -16.80 8.37 6.03
CA ILE A 51 -16.22 8.07 7.34
C ILE A 51 -15.03 8.98 7.71
N GLY A 52 -14.67 9.89 6.79
CA GLY A 52 -13.53 10.81 6.94
C GLY A 52 -12.23 10.25 6.38
N ARG A 53 -11.32 11.17 5.98
CA ARG A 53 -10.06 10.82 5.30
C ARG A 53 -9.16 9.93 6.17
N GLU A 54 -8.93 10.36 7.41
CA GLU A 54 -7.99 9.72 8.33
C GLU A 54 -8.46 8.33 8.78
N ASN A 55 -9.79 8.18 8.99
CA ASN A 55 -10.37 6.88 9.35
C ASN A 55 -10.27 5.91 8.17
N THR A 56 -10.46 6.40 6.94
CA THR A 56 -10.32 5.60 5.71
C THR A 56 -8.87 5.18 5.50
N MET A 57 -7.91 6.09 5.71
CA MET A 57 -6.47 5.76 5.68
C MET A 57 -6.12 4.68 6.71
N CYS A 58 -6.59 4.85 7.95
CA CYS A 58 -6.36 3.85 9.00
C CYS A 58 -6.88 2.47 8.59
N LEU A 59 -8.10 2.41 8.06
CA LEU A 59 -8.71 1.15 7.62
C LEU A 59 -7.94 0.54 6.44
N ALA A 60 -7.54 1.34 5.45
CA ALA A 60 -6.83 0.87 4.27
C ALA A 60 -5.46 0.31 4.61
N PHE A 61 -4.64 1.05 5.37
CA PHE A 61 -3.31 0.58 5.80
C PHE A 61 -3.39 -0.62 6.76
N ALA A 62 -4.38 -0.65 7.67
CA ALA A 62 -4.58 -1.81 8.52
C ALA A 62 -4.97 -3.06 7.70
N MET A 63 -5.87 -2.90 6.73
CA MET A 63 -6.27 -3.97 5.81
C MET A 63 -5.07 -4.46 4.98
N GLU A 64 -4.25 -3.55 4.44
CA GLU A 64 -3.06 -3.88 3.67
C GLU A 64 -2.04 -4.65 4.51
N GLY A 65 -1.72 -4.17 5.71
CA GLY A 65 -0.80 -4.84 6.63
C GLY A 65 -1.28 -6.23 7.04
N ILE A 66 -2.58 -6.40 7.33
CA ILE A 66 -3.18 -7.71 7.63
C ILE A 66 -3.14 -8.61 6.39
N ALA A 67 -3.51 -8.09 5.22
CA ALA A 67 -3.48 -8.86 3.98
C ALA A 67 -2.05 -9.33 3.64
N MET A 68 -1.03 -8.50 3.84
CA MET A 68 0.38 -8.90 3.68
C MET A 68 0.79 -9.98 4.68
N ALA A 69 0.35 -9.92 5.93
CA ALA A 69 0.63 -10.96 6.92
C ALA A 69 0.00 -12.29 6.52
N LEU A 70 -1.25 -12.29 6.06
CA LEU A 70 -1.93 -13.47 5.55
C LEU A 70 -1.26 -13.99 4.26
N TRP A 71 -0.83 -13.10 3.39
CA TRP A 71 -0.12 -13.45 2.16
C TRP A 71 1.18 -14.19 2.44
N LEU A 72 1.97 -13.68 3.40
CA LEU A 72 3.19 -14.34 3.85
C LEU A 72 2.91 -15.71 4.49
N ALA A 73 1.84 -15.83 5.28
CA ALA A 73 1.44 -17.09 5.92
C ALA A 73 0.96 -18.15 4.90
N SER A 74 0.29 -17.70 3.83
CA SER A 74 -0.30 -18.56 2.78
C SER A 74 0.54 -18.61 1.51
N ARG A 75 1.82 -18.29 1.60
CA ARG A 75 2.73 -18.12 0.46
C ARG A 75 2.87 -19.34 -0.46
N SER A 76 2.58 -20.53 0.05
CA SER A 76 2.71 -21.80 -0.71
C SER A 76 1.45 -22.17 -1.49
N ASP A 77 0.32 -21.47 -1.27
CA ASP A 77 -0.94 -21.71 -1.98
C ASP A 77 -1.09 -20.73 -3.14
N PRO A 78 -1.06 -21.20 -4.41
CA PRO A 78 -1.13 -20.33 -5.57
C PRO A 78 -2.43 -19.51 -5.67
N VAL A 79 -3.56 -20.07 -5.22
CA VAL A 79 -4.87 -19.40 -5.26
C VAL A 79 -4.90 -18.27 -4.24
N LEU A 80 -4.50 -18.56 -2.99
CA LEU A 80 -4.41 -17.54 -1.95
C LEU A 80 -3.35 -16.47 -2.29
N PHE A 81 -2.25 -16.87 -2.92
CA PHE A 81 -1.24 -15.93 -3.42
C PHE A 81 -1.85 -14.89 -4.36
N VAL A 82 -2.62 -15.34 -5.37
CA VAL A 82 -3.27 -14.45 -6.34
C VAL A 82 -4.32 -13.55 -5.68
N LEU A 83 -5.19 -14.11 -4.83
CA LEU A 83 -6.26 -13.35 -4.20
C LEU A 83 -5.73 -12.30 -3.21
N LEU A 84 -4.79 -12.70 -2.36
CA LEU A 84 -4.23 -11.80 -1.36
C LEU A 84 -3.35 -10.72 -1.97
N SER A 85 -2.63 -11.00 -3.08
CA SER A 85 -1.94 -9.96 -3.83
C SER A 85 -2.92 -8.88 -4.30
N GLY A 86 -4.06 -9.27 -4.85
CA GLY A 86 -5.11 -8.34 -5.26
C GLY A 86 -5.61 -7.47 -4.10
N VAL A 87 -5.79 -8.03 -2.90
CA VAL A 87 -6.20 -7.26 -1.70
C VAL A 87 -5.12 -6.26 -1.27
N VAL A 88 -3.85 -6.67 -1.25
CA VAL A 88 -2.72 -5.79 -0.92
C VAL A 88 -2.64 -4.62 -1.90
N PHE A 89 -2.70 -4.89 -3.21
CA PHE A 89 -2.66 -3.83 -4.22
C PHE A 89 -3.93 -2.98 -4.27
N PHE A 90 -5.06 -3.54 -3.84
CA PHE A 90 -6.27 -2.74 -3.62
C PHE A 90 -6.09 -1.75 -2.47
N GLY A 91 -5.46 -2.14 -1.36
CA GLY A 91 -5.09 -1.23 -0.27
C GLY A 91 -4.13 -0.13 -0.75
N TRP A 92 -3.06 -0.50 -1.44
CA TRP A 92 -2.00 0.41 -1.86
C TRP A 92 -2.45 1.57 -2.76
N GLY A 93 -3.48 1.38 -3.59
CA GLY A 93 -3.95 2.41 -4.53
C GLY A 93 -4.63 3.61 -3.86
N GLU A 94 -5.02 3.51 -2.59
CA GLU A 94 -5.69 4.56 -1.81
C GLU A 94 -4.81 5.81 -1.60
N ILE A 95 -3.49 5.63 -1.53
CA ILE A 95 -2.49 6.69 -1.37
C ILE A 95 -2.71 7.82 -2.39
N PHE A 96 -3.05 7.47 -3.64
CA PHE A 96 -3.24 8.42 -4.73
C PHE A 96 -4.56 9.20 -4.66
N SER A 97 -5.50 8.79 -3.84
CA SER A 97 -6.77 9.52 -3.63
C SER A 97 -6.84 10.23 -2.29
N LEU A 98 -6.44 9.57 -1.22
CA LEU A 98 -6.62 10.09 0.14
C LEU A 98 -5.57 11.12 0.54
N PHE A 99 -4.30 10.89 0.26
CA PHE A 99 -3.24 11.83 0.63
C PHE A 99 -3.39 13.20 -0.03
N PRO A 100 -3.64 13.30 -1.36
CA PRO A 100 -3.95 14.55 -2.00
C PRO A 100 -5.16 15.27 -1.41
N SER A 101 -6.24 14.54 -1.17
CA SER A 101 -7.45 15.12 -0.60
C SER A 101 -7.23 15.64 0.82
N THR A 102 -6.58 14.85 1.69
CA THR A 102 -6.23 15.27 3.06
C THR A 102 -5.33 16.50 3.07
N LEU A 103 -4.35 16.56 2.14
CA LEU A 103 -3.46 17.71 2.00
C LEU A 103 -4.24 18.99 1.64
N THR A 104 -5.19 18.86 0.72
CA THR A 104 -6.03 19.99 0.29
C THR A 104 -6.99 20.41 1.41
N ASP A 105 -7.59 19.46 2.11
CA ASP A 105 -8.49 19.73 3.23
C ASP A 105 -7.75 20.39 4.41
N THR A 106 -6.47 20.07 4.61
CA THR A 106 -5.66 20.59 5.72
C THR A 106 -5.03 21.95 5.40
N PHE A 107 -4.52 22.16 4.18
CA PHE A 107 -3.73 23.35 3.81
C PHE A 107 -4.42 24.26 2.78
N GLY A 108 -5.64 23.91 2.37
CA GLY A 108 -6.39 24.64 1.37
C GLY A 108 -5.88 24.44 -0.06
N THR A 109 -6.57 25.05 -1.01
CA THR A 109 -6.31 24.88 -2.46
C THR A 109 -5.26 25.84 -3.01
N ARG A 110 -4.95 26.95 -2.32
CA ARG A 110 -4.09 28.04 -2.81
C ARG A 110 -2.71 27.56 -3.24
N ASN A 111 -2.10 26.63 -2.52
CA ASN A 111 -0.77 26.08 -2.78
C ASN A 111 -0.80 24.57 -3.08
N ALA A 112 -1.92 24.04 -3.56
CA ALA A 112 -2.14 22.62 -3.75
C ALA A 112 -1.03 21.96 -4.58
N THR A 113 -0.67 22.52 -5.74
CA THR A 113 0.38 21.99 -6.62
C THR A 113 1.75 21.89 -5.93
N ARG A 114 2.14 22.92 -5.15
CA ARG A 114 3.40 22.91 -4.40
C ARG A 114 3.38 21.85 -3.31
N ASN A 115 2.27 21.76 -2.58
CA ASN A 115 2.10 20.79 -1.50
C ASN A 115 2.10 19.36 -2.05
N TYR A 116 1.46 19.12 -3.21
CA TYR A 116 1.54 17.85 -3.92
C TYR A 116 2.97 17.49 -4.34
N GLY A 117 3.71 18.47 -4.88
CA GLY A 117 5.11 18.26 -5.23
C GLY A 117 5.94 17.73 -4.06
N CYS A 118 5.79 18.33 -2.87
CA CYS A 118 6.46 17.86 -1.65
C CYS A 118 6.03 16.44 -1.25
N LEU A 119 4.74 16.14 -1.34
CA LEU A 119 4.22 14.81 -1.03
C LEU A 119 4.78 13.74 -1.99
N TYR A 120 4.78 14.04 -3.28
CA TYR A 120 5.34 13.12 -4.30
C TYR A 120 6.86 12.96 -4.22
N MET A 121 7.60 13.98 -3.75
CA MET A 121 9.02 13.83 -3.45
C MET A 121 9.26 12.79 -2.34
N ALA A 122 8.47 12.81 -1.27
CA ALA A 122 8.58 11.81 -0.21
C ALA A 122 8.31 10.39 -0.74
N GLN A 123 7.30 10.23 -1.60
CA GLN A 123 7.01 8.96 -2.28
C GLN A 123 8.16 8.53 -3.20
N GLY A 124 8.74 9.46 -3.97
CA GLY A 124 9.89 9.21 -4.84
C GLY A 124 11.10 8.72 -4.05
N ILE A 125 11.41 9.35 -2.93
CA ILE A 125 12.47 8.93 -2.01
C ILE A 125 12.19 7.51 -1.49
N GLY A 126 10.96 7.25 -1.04
CA GLY A 126 10.55 5.92 -0.60
C GLY A 126 10.69 4.85 -1.69
N ALA A 127 10.41 5.19 -2.95
CA ALA A 127 10.56 4.28 -4.08
C ALA A 127 12.03 3.98 -4.40
N ILE A 128 12.92 5.00 -4.34
CA ILE A 128 14.36 4.85 -4.57
C ILE A 128 15.00 3.91 -3.54
N PHE A 129 14.64 4.08 -2.26
CA PHE A 129 15.22 3.28 -1.19
C PHE A 129 14.50 1.94 -0.97
N GLY A 130 13.19 1.88 -1.21
CA GLY A 130 12.37 0.72 -0.87
C GLY A 130 12.73 -0.55 -1.63
N GLY A 131 13.04 -0.46 -2.93
CA GLY A 131 13.46 -1.60 -3.75
C GLY A 131 14.82 -2.15 -3.31
N PRO A 132 15.90 -1.36 -3.38
CA PRO A 132 17.23 -1.77 -2.94
C PRO A 132 17.30 -2.23 -1.49
N MET A 133 16.60 -1.55 -0.57
CA MET A 133 16.54 -1.95 0.84
C MET A 133 15.90 -3.34 1.01
N ALA A 134 14.84 -3.64 0.26
CA ALA A 134 14.21 -4.96 0.28
C ALA A 134 15.18 -6.04 -0.20
N SER A 135 15.92 -5.79 -1.28
CA SER A 135 16.90 -6.73 -1.81
C SER A 135 18.06 -6.95 -0.83
N LEU A 136 18.62 -5.88 -0.28
CA LEU A 136 19.68 -5.95 0.74
C LEU A 136 19.22 -6.71 1.99
N LEU A 137 18.00 -6.45 2.45
CA LEU A 137 17.43 -7.15 3.61
C LEU A 137 17.22 -8.63 3.32
N HIS A 138 16.77 -8.97 2.12
CA HIS A 138 16.62 -10.35 1.67
C HIS A 138 18.00 -11.03 1.57
N GLU A 139 18.99 -10.41 0.96
CA GLU A 139 20.36 -10.93 0.86
C GLU A 139 21.01 -11.17 2.24
N ALA A 140 20.81 -10.23 3.17
CA ALA A 140 21.36 -10.31 4.52
C ALA A 140 20.70 -11.37 5.39
N THR A 141 19.39 -11.62 5.21
CA THR A 141 18.60 -12.54 6.06
C THR A 141 18.30 -13.89 5.40
N GLY A 142 18.49 -13.98 4.08
CA GLY A 142 18.16 -15.16 3.28
C GLY A 142 16.66 -15.44 3.16
N THR A 143 15.79 -14.52 3.65
CA THR A 143 14.34 -14.75 3.68
C THR A 143 13.53 -13.51 3.33
N TRP A 144 12.40 -13.69 2.64
CA TRP A 144 11.42 -12.62 2.41
C TRP A 144 10.61 -12.25 3.66
N THR A 145 10.64 -13.09 4.69
CA THR A 145 9.93 -12.86 5.95
C THR A 145 10.32 -11.53 6.60
N SER A 146 11.61 -11.19 6.57
CA SER A 146 12.11 -9.91 7.12
C SER A 146 11.63 -8.71 6.31
N VAL A 147 11.58 -8.83 4.98
CA VAL A 147 11.09 -7.78 4.08
C VAL A 147 9.60 -7.53 4.29
N PHE A 148 8.79 -8.61 4.34
CA PHE A 148 7.37 -8.51 4.63
C PHE A 148 7.11 -7.99 6.05
N GLY A 149 7.87 -8.47 7.04
CA GLY A 149 7.77 -8.01 8.42
C GLY A 149 7.99 -6.49 8.55
N LEU A 150 8.97 -5.94 7.85
CA LEU A 150 9.22 -4.50 7.81
C LEU A 150 8.05 -3.76 7.14
N ALA A 151 7.55 -4.25 6.00
CA ALA A 151 6.44 -3.64 5.28
C ALA A 151 5.16 -3.65 6.13
N ILE A 152 4.78 -4.79 6.71
CA ILE A 152 3.62 -4.94 7.60
C ILE A 152 3.71 -3.97 8.79
N THR A 153 4.90 -3.87 9.41
CA THR A 153 5.11 -2.96 10.55
C THR A 153 4.95 -1.51 10.11
N ALA A 154 5.46 -1.14 8.94
CA ALA A 154 5.33 0.20 8.41
C ALA A 154 3.87 0.57 8.11
N ASP A 155 3.08 -0.35 7.53
CA ASP A 155 1.66 -0.11 7.25
C ASP A 155 0.83 0.01 8.53
N LEU A 156 1.03 -0.90 9.49
CA LEU A 156 0.32 -0.83 10.76
C LEU A 156 0.68 0.44 11.54
N LEU A 157 1.95 0.85 11.50
CA LEU A 157 2.38 2.12 12.09
C LEU A 157 1.71 3.31 11.38
N THR A 158 1.63 3.29 10.05
CA THR A 158 0.97 4.33 9.26
C THR A 158 -0.54 4.38 9.58
N ALA A 159 -1.20 3.23 9.74
CA ALA A 159 -2.59 3.15 10.16
C ALA A 159 -2.81 3.85 11.52
N VAL A 160 -1.94 3.59 12.49
CA VAL A 160 -2.00 4.25 13.81
C VAL A 160 -1.74 5.75 13.69
N LEU A 161 -0.73 6.16 12.91
CA LEU A 161 -0.38 7.57 12.72
C LEU A 161 -1.49 8.35 12.00
N ALA A 162 -2.25 7.73 11.11
CA ALA A 162 -3.39 8.35 10.45
C ALA A 162 -4.44 8.86 11.45
N VAL A 163 -4.71 8.09 12.49
CA VAL A 163 -5.69 8.49 13.53
C VAL A 163 -5.02 9.31 14.66
N ALA A 164 -3.83 8.93 15.09
CA ALA A 164 -3.18 9.56 16.23
C ALA A 164 -2.53 10.91 15.90
N ALA A 165 -2.01 11.07 14.69
CA ALA A 165 -1.27 12.26 14.27
C ALA A 165 -2.04 13.11 13.26
N LEU A 166 -2.57 12.53 12.17
CA LEU A 166 -3.25 13.29 11.12
C LEU A 166 -4.61 13.83 11.57
N LYS A 167 -5.43 13.02 12.20
CA LYS A 167 -6.78 13.42 12.62
C LYS A 167 -6.84 14.66 13.54
N PRO A 168 -5.91 14.90 14.48
CA PRO A 168 -5.91 16.11 15.29
C PRO A 168 -5.30 17.34 14.61
N LEU A 169 -4.64 17.22 13.44
CA LEU A 169 -3.96 18.34 12.78
C LEU A 169 -4.90 19.48 12.36
N PRO A 170 -6.05 19.25 11.70
CA PRO A 170 -6.95 20.35 11.31
C PRO A 170 -7.43 21.18 12.48
N ALA A 171 -7.62 20.57 13.66
CA ALA A 171 -8.01 21.28 14.87
C ALA A 171 -6.90 22.20 15.42
N ARG A 172 -5.63 21.89 15.13
CA ARG A 172 -4.46 22.67 15.56
C ARG A 172 -4.10 23.80 14.60
N TYR A 173 -4.45 23.64 13.31
CA TYR A 173 -4.15 24.58 12.24
C TYR A 173 -5.42 24.88 11.44
N PRO A 174 -6.37 25.64 12.01
CA PRO A 174 -7.57 26.01 11.27
C PRO A 174 -7.16 26.82 10.03
N VAL A 175 -7.61 26.39 8.86
CA VAL A 175 -7.39 27.12 7.61
C VAL A 175 -8.10 28.45 7.75
N ALA A 176 -7.35 29.56 7.75
CA ALA A 176 -7.92 30.89 7.64
C ALA A 176 -8.62 30.97 6.27
N GLY A 177 -9.95 31.16 6.30
CA GLY A 177 -10.82 31.24 5.14
C GLY A 177 -10.50 32.42 4.20
#